data_331feb744474bcd24e5fa7a5058a1a06
#
_entry.id   331feb744474bcd24e5fa7a5058a1a06
#
_cell.length_a   1.000
_cell.length_b   1.000
_cell.length_c   1.000
_cell.angle_alpha   90.00
_cell.angle_beta   90.00
_cell.angle_gamma   90.00
#
_symmetry.space_group_name_H-M   'P 1'
#
loop_
_entity.id
_entity.type
_entity.pdbx_description
1 polymer ?
#
loop_
_entity_poly.entity_id
_entity_poly.type
_entity_poly.pdbx_seq_one_letter_code
_entity_poly.pdbx_strand_id
1 'polypeptide(L)'
;MLILNHFAFVIRIWSVWLVACAVIVAFSFLRVDVPVALYFWNVDHLRSPLNLAFGSTVILSAEAAVILFTVFARLARGHISVFGETLAVACLVSMCAYVVNDHVLKVLFGVPNPADMVHGAGHTFNFWMGSENSSFPSGHMVLAGAFAGFFMRLYKASIRLFCVLLLIAAGLMLVGDWHFLSDIIAGAFLGTSAGILAGEGWAAHSAR
;
A
#
# COMPACT_ATOMS: atom_id res chain seq x y z
N MET A 1 -14.58 -10.13 -30.08
CA MET A 1 -14.46 -8.67 -30.32
C MET A 1 -14.79 -7.86 -29.05
N LEU A 2 -15.90 -8.09 -28.34
CA LEU A 2 -16.28 -7.38 -27.11
C LEU A 2 -15.26 -7.51 -25.96
N ILE A 3 -14.69 -8.68 -25.72
CA ILE A 3 -13.72 -8.94 -24.64
C ILE A 3 -12.40 -8.18 -24.90
N LEU A 4 -11.92 -8.15 -26.13
CA LEU A 4 -10.71 -7.42 -26.53
C LEU A 4 -10.89 -5.90 -26.37
N ASN A 5 -12.06 -5.40 -26.70
CA ASN A 5 -12.37 -3.96 -26.53
C ASN A 5 -12.47 -3.57 -25.05
N HIS A 6 -13.01 -4.43 -24.19
CA HIS A 6 -13.08 -4.21 -22.76
C HIS A 6 -11.67 -4.21 -22.14
N PHE A 7 -10.83 -5.18 -22.51
CA PHE A 7 -9.45 -5.27 -22.03
C PHE A 7 -8.60 -4.07 -22.45
N ALA A 8 -8.72 -3.66 -23.72
CA ALA A 8 -8.04 -2.46 -24.22
C ALA A 8 -8.49 -1.18 -23.50
N PHE A 9 -9.77 -1.05 -23.16
CA PHE A 9 -10.32 0.07 -22.41
C PHE A 9 -9.75 0.11 -20.98
N VAL A 10 -9.71 -1.03 -20.28
CA VAL A 10 -9.15 -1.14 -18.93
C VAL A 10 -7.67 -0.75 -18.93
N ILE A 11 -6.86 -1.32 -19.85
CA ILE A 11 -5.44 -0.97 -19.97
C ILE A 11 -5.26 0.53 -20.20
N ARG A 12 -6.06 1.13 -21.08
CA ARG A 12 -5.96 2.57 -21.37
C ARG A 12 -6.23 3.43 -20.13
N ILE A 13 -7.26 3.09 -19.34
CA ILE A 13 -7.53 3.79 -18.10
C ILE A 13 -6.38 3.66 -17.12
N TRP A 14 -5.88 2.44 -16.91
CA TRP A 14 -4.75 2.18 -16.01
C TRP A 14 -3.49 2.93 -16.47
N SER A 15 -3.21 2.97 -17.77
CA SER A 15 -2.06 3.72 -18.29
C SER A 15 -2.17 5.21 -18.02
N VAL A 16 -3.36 5.80 -18.13
CA VAL A 16 -3.58 7.21 -17.79
C VAL A 16 -3.32 7.46 -16.31
N TRP A 17 -3.86 6.62 -15.42
CA TRP A 17 -3.63 6.74 -13.98
C TRP A 17 -2.17 6.51 -13.60
N LEU A 18 -1.48 5.57 -14.24
CA LEU A 18 -0.05 5.33 -14.04
C LEU A 18 0.77 6.56 -14.42
N VAL A 19 0.51 7.16 -15.58
CA VAL A 19 1.20 8.37 -16.03
C VAL A 19 0.92 9.53 -15.08
N ALA A 20 -0.34 9.74 -14.69
CA ALA A 20 -0.70 10.78 -13.74
C ALA A 20 0.01 10.58 -12.39
N CYS A 21 0.01 9.36 -11.86
CA CYS A 21 0.74 9.01 -10.64
C CYS A 21 2.24 9.29 -10.79
N ALA A 22 2.87 8.83 -11.87
CA ALA A 22 4.30 9.05 -12.11
C ALA A 22 4.67 10.55 -12.17
N VAL A 23 3.84 11.38 -12.79
CA VAL A 23 4.05 12.84 -12.85
C VAL A 23 3.94 13.44 -11.43
N ILE A 24 2.91 13.07 -10.65
CA ILE A 24 2.74 13.58 -9.29
C ILE A 24 3.88 13.11 -8.38
N VAL A 25 4.29 11.86 -8.48
CA VAL A 25 5.44 11.29 -7.75
C VAL A 25 6.71 12.06 -8.09
N ALA A 26 7.01 12.26 -9.37
CA ALA A 26 8.19 13.00 -9.80
C ALA A 26 8.17 14.45 -9.29
N PHE A 27 7.05 15.14 -9.37
CA PHE A 27 6.90 16.48 -8.83
C PHE A 27 7.11 16.50 -7.30
N SER A 28 6.47 15.59 -6.56
CA SER A 28 6.62 15.48 -5.12
C SER A 28 8.07 15.20 -4.73
N PHE A 29 8.70 14.24 -5.39
CA PHE A 29 10.10 13.87 -5.16
C PHE A 29 11.05 15.06 -5.32
N LEU A 30 10.86 15.84 -6.39
CA LEU A 30 11.77 16.95 -6.73
C LEU A 30 11.51 18.23 -5.92
N ARG A 31 10.30 18.46 -5.42
CA ARG A 31 9.89 19.77 -4.88
C ARG A 31 9.27 19.74 -3.50
N VAL A 32 8.64 18.65 -3.10
CA VAL A 32 7.78 18.61 -1.90
C VAL A 32 8.38 17.76 -0.78
N ASP A 33 8.98 16.64 -1.11
CA ASP A 33 9.40 15.64 -0.12
C ASP A 33 10.36 16.20 0.92
N VAL A 34 11.46 16.80 0.50
CA VAL A 34 12.48 17.31 1.41
C VAL A 34 11.94 18.44 2.32
N PRO A 35 11.27 19.49 1.79
CA PRO A 35 10.68 20.52 2.63
C PRO A 35 9.66 20.00 3.65
N VAL A 36 8.82 19.04 3.27
CA VAL A 36 7.80 18.46 4.13
C VAL A 36 8.44 17.58 5.21
N ALA A 37 9.41 16.74 4.87
CA ALA A 37 10.12 15.91 5.82
C ALA A 37 10.88 16.76 6.86
N LEU A 38 11.60 17.80 6.43
CA LEU A 38 12.29 18.70 7.34
C LEU A 38 11.32 19.47 8.27
N TYR A 39 10.12 19.81 7.79
CA TYR A 39 9.10 20.42 8.63
C TYR A 39 8.64 19.48 9.74
N PHE A 40 8.29 18.22 9.40
CA PHE A 40 7.81 17.25 10.38
C PHE A 40 8.91 16.68 11.27
N TRP A 41 10.16 16.61 10.79
CA TRP A 41 11.31 16.23 11.63
C TRP A 41 11.41 17.04 12.92
N ASN A 42 11.10 18.33 12.85
CA ASN A 42 11.14 19.23 14.01
C ASN A 42 9.94 19.03 14.98
N VAL A 43 8.93 18.23 14.60
CA VAL A 43 7.70 17.97 15.39
C VAL A 43 7.67 16.53 15.92
N ASP A 44 8.82 15.90 16.09
CA ASP A 44 9.06 14.46 16.29
C ASP A 44 8.37 13.77 17.50
N HIS A 45 7.53 14.45 18.26
CA HIS A 45 6.89 13.88 19.47
C HIS A 45 5.88 12.76 19.18
N LEU A 46 5.42 12.60 17.94
CA LEU A 46 4.41 11.62 17.55
C LEU A 46 4.98 10.36 16.94
N ARG A 47 6.24 10.33 16.53
CA ARG A 47 6.85 9.21 15.82
C ARG A 47 6.83 7.92 16.62
N SER A 48 7.28 7.95 17.86
CA SER A 48 7.39 6.74 18.70
C SER A 48 6.04 6.09 19.01
N PRO A 49 5.01 6.80 19.52
CA PRO A 49 3.71 6.19 19.78
C PRO A 49 2.99 5.73 18.50
N LEU A 50 3.12 6.45 17.39
CA LEU A 50 2.56 6.04 16.11
C LEU A 50 3.23 4.75 15.59
N ASN A 51 4.55 4.63 15.71
CA ASN A 51 5.28 3.44 15.30
C ASN A 51 4.85 2.19 16.08
N LEU A 52 4.61 2.35 17.39
CA LEU A 52 4.12 1.25 18.23
C LEU A 52 2.71 0.80 17.83
N ALA A 53 1.85 1.74 17.44
CA ALA A 53 0.45 1.45 17.11
C ALA A 53 0.24 0.99 15.66
N PHE A 54 1.01 1.54 14.71
CA PHE A 54 0.76 1.38 13.27
C PHE A 54 1.99 0.87 12.49
N GLY A 55 3.01 0.38 13.16
CA GLY A 55 4.15 -0.23 12.48
C GLY A 55 3.73 -1.41 11.59
N SER A 56 4.42 -1.61 10.46
CA SER A 56 4.11 -2.68 9.50
C SER A 56 4.02 -4.06 10.15
N THR A 57 4.87 -4.35 11.12
CA THR A 57 4.86 -5.61 11.89
C THR A 57 3.55 -5.83 12.63
N VAL A 58 2.95 -4.78 13.21
CA VAL A 58 1.65 -4.88 13.90
C VAL A 58 0.54 -5.20 12.91
N ILE A 59 0.52 -4.50 11.79
CA ILE A 59 -0.49 -4.72 10.72
C ILE A 59 -0.37 -6.13 10.15
N LEU A 60 0.85 -6.56 9.78
CA LEU A 60 1.11 -7.90 9.26
C LEU A 60 0.74 -9.00 10.26
N SER A 61 1.02 -8.80 11.56
CA SER A 61 0.64 -9.74 12.60
C SER A 61 -0.89 -9.86 12.74
N ALA A 62 -1.60 -8.74 12.65
CA ALA A 62 -3.07 -8.73 12.66
C ALA A 62 -3.64 -9.44 11.42
N GLU A 63 -3.11 -9.16 10.23
CA GLU A 63 -3.53 -9.84 8.99
C GLU A 63 -3.24 -11.35 9.04
N ALA A 64 -2.07 -11.75 9.52
CA ALA A 64 -1.73 -13.16 9.71
C ALA A 64 -2.67 -13.84 10.71
N ALA A 65 -3.01 -13.18 11.81
CA ALA A 65 -3.98 -13.70 12.79
C ALA A 65 -5.36 -13.91 12.18
N VAL A 66 -5.84 -13.00 11.33
CA VAL A 66 -7.10 -13.14 10.59
C VAL A 66 -7.07 -14.35 9.68
N ILE A 67 -6.00 -14.54 8.91
CA ILE A 67 -5.83 -15.68 8.01
C ILE A 67 -5.83 -17.00 8.81
N LEU A 68 -4.99 -17.08 9.86
CA LEU A 68 -4.89 -18.28 10.70
C LEU A 68 -6.23 -18.62 11.38
N PHE A 69 -6.93 -17.62 11.93
CA PHE A 69 -8.24 -17.81 12.52
C PHE A 69 -9.25 -18.34 11.49
N THR A 70 -9.25 -17.79 10.28
CA THR A 70 -10.13 -18.19 9.19
C THR A 70 -9.87 -19.65 8.78
N VAL A 71 -8.60 -20.02 8.62
CA VAL A 71 -8.19 -21.40 8.30
C VAL A 71 -8.62 -22.36 9.41
N PHE A 72 -8.33 -22.01 10.67
CA PHE A 72 -8.72 -22.82 11.84
C PHE A 72 -10.24 -23.00 11.92
N ALA A 73 -11.01 -21.90 11.76
CA ALA A 73 -12.47 -21.95 11.79
C ALA A 73 -13.03 -22.84 10.67
N ARG A 74 -12.43 -22.81 9.47
CA ARG A 74 -12.81 -23.68 8.36
C ARG A 74 -12.52 -25.16 8.65
N LEU A 75 -11.36 -25.46 9.21
CA LEU A 75 -10.98 -26.83 9.58
C LEU A 75 -11.88 -27.38 10.70
N ALA A 76 -12.21 -26.55 11.70
CA ALA A 76 -13.01 -26.97 12.85
C ALA A 76 -14.51 -27.11 12.54
N ARG A 77 -15.06 -26.27 11.66
CA ARG A 77 -16.51 -26.19 11.38
C ARG A 77 -16.91 -26.68 10.00
N GLY A 78 -15.95 -26.98 9.11
CA GLY A 78 -16.18 -27.37 7.72
C GLY A 78 -16.63 -26.22 6.80
N HIS A 79 -17.04 -25.09 7.35
CA HIS A 79 -17.45 -23.90 6.59
C HIS A 79 -17.15 -22.61 7.35
N ILE A 80 -17.05 -21.53 6.62
CA ILE A 80 -16.95 -20.15 7.13
C ILE A 80 -17.86 -19.24 6.32
N SER A 81 -18.13 -18.04 6.81
CA SER A 81 -18.92 -17.07 6.07
C SER A 81 -18.16 -16.56 4.84
N VAL A 82 -18.88 -16.21 3.79
CA VAL A 82 -18.31 -15.59 2.59
C VAL A 82 -17.50 -14.34 2.94
N PHE A 83 -17.97 -13.56 3.91
CA PHE A 83 -17.23 -12.38 4.39
C PHE A 83 -15.89 -12.78 5.04
N GLY A 84 -15.86 -13.86 5.83
CA GLY A 84 -14.61 -14.36 6.44
C GLY A 84 -13.60 -14.81 5.40
N GLU A 85 -14.04 -15.52 4.35
CA GLU A 85 -13.18 -15.89 3.22
C GLU A 85 -12.65 -14.65 2.48
N THR A 86 -13.55 -13.70 2.18
CA THR A 86 -13.21 -12.44 1.52
C THR A 86 -12.16 -11.65 2.32
N LEU A 87 -12.35 -11.58 3.64
CA LEU A 87 -11.43 -10.88 4.54
C LEU A 87 -10.05 -11.55 4.56
N ALA A 88 -10.00 -12.88 4.68
CA ALA A 88 -8.72 -13.61 4.67
C ALA A 88 -7.98 -13.46 3.34
N VAL A 89 -8.70 -13.48 2.21
CA VAL A 89 -8.09 -13.26 0.89
C VAL A 89 -7.59 -11.82 0.75
N ALA A 90 -8.32 -10.83 1.24
CA ALA A 90 -7.87 -9.44 1.25
C ALA A 90 -6.56 -9.28 2.06
N CYS A 91 -6.46 -9.88 3.25
CA CYS A 91 -5.24 -9.90 4.05
C CYS A 91 -4.08 -10.59 3.30
N LEU A 92 -4.34 -11.72 2.67
CA LEU A 92 -3.31 -12.43 1.89
C LEU A 92 -2.79 -11.59 0.72
N VAL A 93 -3.67 -10.92 -0.02
CA VAL A 93 -3.31 -10.03 -1.13
C VAL A 93 -2.47 -8.85 -0.62
N SER A 94 -2.86 -8.26 0.51
CA SER A 94 -2.14 -7.17 1.16
C SER A 94 -0.72 -7.60 1.55
N MET A 95 -0.58 -8.73 2.24
CA MET A 95 0.72 -9.29 2.63
C MET A 95 1.60 -9.62 1.41
N CYS A 96 1.05 -10.24 0.37
CA CYS A 96 1.80 -10.54 -0.85
C CYS A 96 2.29 -9.26 -1.54
N ALA A 97 1.44 -8.24 -1.65
CA ALA A 97 1.82 -6.96 -2.22
C ALA A 97 2.93 -6.28 -1.40
N TYR A 98 2.85 -6.35 -0.06
CA TYR A 98 3.89 -5.85 0.83
C TYR A 98 5.22 -6.58 0.63
N VAL A 99 5.22 -7.90 0.59
CA VAL A 99 6.45 -8.70 0.37
C VAL A 99 7.12 -8.33 -0.95
N VAL A 100 6.35 -8.21 -2.02
CA VAL A 100 6.89 -7.74 -3.31
C VAL A 100 7.44 -6.32 -3.21
N ASN A 101 6.75 -5.44 -2.49
CA ASN A 101 7.23 -4.07 -2.29
C ASN A 101 8.58 -4.05 -1.54
N ASP A 102 8.66 -4.73 -0.42
CA ASP A 102 9.83 -4.65 0.46
C ASP A 102 11.06 -5.35 -0.12
N HIS A 103 10.88 -6.52 -0.74
CA HIS A 103 12.01 -7.32 -1.23
C HIS A 103 12.37 -7.06 -2.70
N VAL A 104 11.47 -6.43 -3.47
CA VAL A 104 11.74 -6.14 -4.89
C VAL A 104 11.80 -4.64 -5.15
N LEU A 105 10.71 -3.90 -4.85
CA LEU A 105 10.63 -2.50 -5.27
C LEU A 105 11.54 -1.60 -4.44
N LYS A 106 11.58 -1.76 -3.12
CA LYS A 106 12.49 -0.97 -2.27
C LYS A 106 13.95 -1.24 -2.59
N VAL A 107 14.31 -2.50 -2.85
CA VAL A 107 15.67 -2.87 -3.29
C VAL A 107 15.99 -2.23 -4.65
N LEU A 108 15.02 -2.29 -5.59
CA LEU A 108 15.18 -1.70 -6.92
C LEU A 108 15.41 -0.19 -6.87
N PHE A 109 14.60 0.54 -6.10
CA PHE A 109 14.66 2.00 -6.11
C PHE A 109 15.68 2.60 -5.15
N GLY A 110 15.89 2.00 -3.98
CA GLY A 110 16.93 2.36 -3.03
C GLY A 110 16.88 3.80 -2.50
N VAL A 111 15.69 4.38 -2.32
CA VAL A 111 15.57 5.74 -1.78
C VAL A 111 15.74 5.70 -0.25
N PRO A 112 16.71 6.47 0.32
CA PRO A 112 16.84 6.59 1.77
C PRO A 112 15.56 7.11 2.42
N ASN A 113 15.28 6.70 3.65
CA ASN A 113 14.12 7.20 4.39
C ASN A 113 14.36 8.63 4.92
N PRO A 114 13.31 9.35 5.38
CA PRO A 114 13.46 10.72 5.88
C PRO A 114 14.51 10.88 6.98
N ALA A 115 14.61 9.92 7.92
CA ALA A 115 15.61 9.96 8.97
C ALA A 115 17.04 9.84 8.42
N ASP A 116 17.28 8.90 7.50
CA ASP A 116 18.57 8.73 6.85
C ASP A 116 18.96 9.97 6.03
N MET A 117 17.98 10.58 5.35
CA MET A 117 18.19 11.83 4.60
C MET A 117 18.67 12.96 5.53
N VAL A 118 18.04 13.15 6.69
CA VAL A 118 18.46 14.18 7.66
C VAL A 118 19.85 13.91 8.21
N HIS A 119 20.24 12.64 8.34
CA HIS A 119 21.59 12.23 8.74
C HIS A 119 22.62 12.23 7.61
N GLY A 120 22.28 12.73 6.43
CA GLY A 120 23.22 12.98 5.34
C GLY A 120 23.23 11.95 4.21
N ALA A 121 22.33 10.99 4.19
CA ALA A 121 22.24 10.01 3.10
C ALA A 121 21.73 10.60 1.77
N GLY A 122 21.21 11.83 1.81
CA GLY A 122 20.62 12.48 0.63
C GLY A 122 19.21 11.97 0.30
N HIS A 123 18.60 12.57 -0.72
CA HIS A 123 17.27 12.18 -1.23
C HIS A 123 17.40 11.87 -2.73
N THR A 124 17.78 10.63 -3.04
CA THR A 124 18.11 10.17 -4.39
C THR A 124 17.67 8.74 -4.62
N PHE A 125 17.42 8.38 -5.89
CA PHE A 125 17.25 6.98 -6.29
C PHE A 125 18.63 6.31 -6.41
N ASN A 126 18.86 5.26 -5.62
CA ASN A 126 20.05 4.43 -5.66
C ASN A 126 19.67 3.04 -6.20
N PHE A 127 19.43 2.97 -7.50
CA PHE A 127 18.89 1.77 -8.15
C PHE A 127 19.75 0.53 -7.85
N TRP A 128 19.06 -0.57 -7.45
CA TRP A 128 19.64 -1.86 -7.09
C TRP A 128 20.53 -1.84 -5.84
N MET A 129 20.55 -0.74 -5.09
CA MET A 129 21.35 -0.58 -3.87
C MET A 129 20.48 -0.41 -2.63
N GLY A 130 19.17 -0.59 -2.76
CA GLY A 130 18.24 -0.46 -1.66
C GLY A 130 18.19 -1.68 -0.74
N SER A 131 17.43 -1.52 0.33
CA SER A 131 17.11 -2.57 1.31
C SER A 131 15.64 -2.45 1.72
N GLU A 132 15.19 -3.35 2.59
CA GLU A 132 13.86 -3.26 3.21
C GLU A 132 13.64 -1.95 4.00
N ASN A 133 14.73 -1.29 4.43
CA ASN A 133 14.69 0.01 5.11
C ASN A 133 14.57 1.20 4.16
N SER A 134 14.68 1.00 2.85
CA SER A 134 14.44 2.04 1.85
C SER A 134 13.00 2.54 1.92
N SER A 135 12.78 3.83 1.66
CA SER A 135 11.46 4.45 1.86
C SER A 135 10.51 4.23 0.69
N PHE A 136 11.01 4.19 -0.54
CA PHE A 136 10.19 4.20 -1.75
C PHE A 136 10.06 2.81 -2.39
N PRO A 137 8.84 2.41 -2.73
CA PRO A 137 7.54 2.95 -2.35
C PRO A 137 7.17 2.62 -0.89
N SER A 138 6.23 3.39 -0.29
CA SER A 138 5.78 3.16 1.08
C SER A 138 5.13 1.79 1.25
N GLY A 139 5.72 0.92 2.10
CA GLY A 139 5.18 -0.39 2.42
C GLY A 139 3.84 -0.33 3.16
N HIS A 140 3.68 0.62 4.08
CA HIS A 140 2.41 0.83 4.78
C HIS A 140 1.28 1.20 3.82
N MET A 141 1.55 2.06 2.84
CA MET A 141 0.53 2.42 1.85
C MET A 141 0.26 1.31 0.85
N VAL A 142 1.24 0.45 0.56
CA VAL A 142 1.00 -0.76 -0.25
C VAL A 142 0.08 -1.72 0.51
N LEU A 143 0.35 -2.00 1.80
CA LEU A 143 -0.52 -2.81 2.65
C LEU A 143 -1.95 -2.25 2.69
N ALA A 144 -2.10 -1.04 3.19
CA ALA A 144 -3.41 -0.41 3.34
C ALA A 144 -4.14 -0.28 2.00
N GLY A 145 -3.41 0.09 0.93
CA GLY A 145 -3.96 0.24 -0.41
C GLY A 145 -4.45 -1.08 -1.00
N ALA A 146 -3.69 -2.17 -0.84
CA ALA A 146 -4.07 -3.48 -1.38
C ALA A 146 -5.32 -4.03 -0.67
N PHE A 147 -5.35 -3.94 0.64
CA PHE A 147 -6.54 -4.28 1.41
C PHE A 147 -7.76 -3.44 1.00
N ALA A 148 -7.60 -2.11 0.99
CA ALA A 148 -8.66 -1.19 0.61
C ALA A 148 -9.15 -1.41 -0.83
N GLY A 149 -8.23 -1.52 -1.79
CA GLY A 149 -8.53 -1.74 -3.20
C GLY A 149 -9.33 -3.01 -3.45
N PHE A 150 -9.01 -4.10 -2.74
CA PHE A 150 -9.75 -5.35 -2.81
C PHE A 150 -11.21 -5.15 -2.37
N PHE A 151 -11.44 -4.51 -1.24
CA PHE A 151 -12.79 -4.22 -0.76
C PHE A 151 -13.54 -3.19 -1.61
N MET A 152 -12.88 -2.14 -2.07
CA MET A 152 -13.47 -1.13 -2.97
C MET A 152 -13.95 -1.76 -4.30
N ARG A 153 -13.25 -2.79 -4.78
CA ARG A 153 -13.66 -3.52 -5.98
C ARG A 153 -14.92 -4.35 -5.74
N LEU A 154 -15.02 -5.03 -4.61
CA LEU A 154 -16.15 -5.92 -4.29
C LEU A 154 -17.37 -5.15 -3.76
N TYR A 155 -17.14 -4.13 -2.95
CA TYR A 155 -18.19 -3.39 -2.25
C TYR A 155 -18.13 -1.91 -2.58
N LYS A 156 -18.84 -1.50 -3.63
CA LYS A 156 -18.85 -0.10 -4.10
C LYS A 156 -19.20 0.92 -3.03
N ALA A 157 -20.06 0.56 -2.06
CA ALA A 157 -20.43 1.42 -0.94
C ALA A 157 -19.24 1.73 0.00
N SER A 158 -18.22 0.88 0.04
CA SER A 158 -17.04 1.06 0.90
C SER A 158 -16.00 2.04 0.35
N ILE A 159 -16.11 2.46 -0.93
CA ILE A 159 -15.12 3.32 -1.58
C ILE A 159 -14.84 4.59 -0.76
N ARG A 160 -15.90 5.31 -0.34
CA ARG A 160 -15.72 6.56 0.43
C ARG A 160 -15.00 6.31 1.75
N LEU A 161 -15.37 5.25 2.45
CA LEU A 161 -14.73 4.88 3.71
C LEU A 161 -13.24 4.62 3.51
N PHE A 162 -12.89 3.76 2.57
CA PHE A 162 -11.48 3.42 2.34
C PHE A 162 -10.66 4.58 1.78
N CYS A 163 -11.23 5.44 0.94
CA CYS A 163 -10.55 6.68 0.54
C CYS A 163 -10.22 7.56 1.76
N VAL A 164 -11.16 7.76 2.68
CA VAL A 164 -10.91 8.53 3.91
C VAL A 164 -9.86 7.88 4.78
N LEU A 165 -9.93 6.55 4.98
CA LEU A 165 -8.93 5.82 5.77
C LEU A 165 -7.53 5.90 5.17
N LEU A 166 -7.40 5.79 3.84
CA LEU A 166 -6.12 5.95 3.16
C LEU A 166 -5.56 7.38 3.28
N LEU A 167 -6.41 8.40 3.23
CA LEU A 167 -5.98 9.78 3.46
C LEU A 167 -5.52 10.00 4.91
N ILE A 168 -6.22 9.44 5.89
CA ILE A 168 -5.80 9.48 7.30
C ILE A 168 -4.44 8.77 7.46
N ALA A 169 -4.29 7.56 6.90
CA ALA A 169 -3.04 6.83 6.94
C ALA A 169 -1.89 7.62 6.30
N ALA A 170 -2.11 8.25 5.14
CA ALA A 170 -1.14 9.13 4.50
C ALA A 170 -0.72 10.28 5.41
N GLY A 171 -1.68 10.96 6.04
CA GLY A 171 -1.41 12.05 6.99
C GLY A 171 -0.58 11.59 8.19
N LEU A 172 -0.92 10.44 8.78
CA LEU A 172 -0.17 9.86 9.90
C LEU A 172 1.28 9.51 9.52
N MET A 173 1.51 9.03 8.29
CA MET A 173 2.85 8.71 7.82
C MET A 173 3.70 9.95 7.58
N LEU A 174 3.10 11.05 7.12
CA LEU A 174 3.78 12.34 6.98
C LEU A 174 4.12 12.94 8.35
N VAL A 175 3.14 12.98 9.26
CA VAL A 175 3.34 13.53 10.62
C VAL A 175 4.33 12.68 11.42
N GLY A 176 4.34 11.37 11.24
CA GLY A 176 5.29 10.44 11.85
C GLY A 176 6.68 10.45 11.21
N ASP A 177 6.85 11.22 10.13
CA ASP A 177 8.10 11.32 9.35
C ASP A 177 8.68 9.95 8.94
N TRP A 178 7.80 9.01 8.59
CA TRP A 178 8.20 7.66 8.16
C TRP A 178 8.50 7.57 6.67
N HIS A 179 7.78 8.37 5.89
CA HIS A 179 7.79 8.32 4.44
C HIS A 179 7.67 9.72 3.84
N PHE A 180 8.30 9.89 2.69
CA PHE A 180 8.07 11.06 1.85
C PHE A 180 6.69 11.01 1.19
N LEU A 181 6.20 12.17 0.75
CA LEU A 181 4.92 12.25 0.06
C LEU A 181 4.91 11.42 -1.24
N SER A 182 6.01 11.44 -1.98
CA SER A 182 6.17 10.61 -3.19
C SER A 182 6.05 9.12 -2.92
N ASP A 183 6.64 8.62 -1.79
CA ASP A 183 6.56 7.22 -1.36
C ASP A 183 5.12 6.80 -1.10
N ILE A 184 4.38 7.67 -0.39
CA ILE A 184 2.98 7.47 -0.01
C ILE A 184 2.09 7.38 -1.25
N ILE A 185 2.26 8.29 -2.21
CA ILE A 185 1.47 8.32 -3.45
C ILE A 185 1.76 7.08 -4.30
N ALA A 186 3.04 6.73 -4.46
CA ALA A 186 3.44 5.54 -5.21
C ALA A 186 2.91 4.25 -4.54
N GLY A 187 3.07 4.13 -3.22
CA GLY A 187 2.57 2.99 -2.45
C GLY A 187 1.06 2.85 -2.50
N ALA A 188 0.31 3.96 -2.38
CA ALA A 188 -1.14 3.97 -2.51
C ALA A 188 -1.60 3.49 -3.89
N PHE A 189 -0.96 3.99 -4.95
CA PHE A 189 -1.28 3.57 -6.32
C PHE A 189 -1.00 2.08 -6.55
N LEU A 190 0.18 1.61 -6.17
CA LEU A 190 0.58 0.21 -6.34
C LEU A 190 -0.31 -0.72 -5.53
N GLY A 191 -0.52 -0.41 -4.25
CA GLY A 191 -1.36 -1.22 -3.38
C GLY A 191 -2.81 -1.28 -3.86
N THR A 192 -3.46 -0.13 -4.11
CA THR A 192 -4.85 -0.12 -4.59
C THR A 192 -5.00 -0.82 -5.93
N SER A 193 -4.00 -0.71 -6.81
CA SER A 193 -3.97 -1.43 -8.08
C SER A 193 -3.96 -2.94 -7.88
N ALA A 194 -3.03 -3.44 -7.05
CA ALA A 194 -2.94 -4.87 -6.73
C ALA A 194 -4.24 -5.39 -6.11
N GLY A 195 -4.80 -4.65 -5.14
CA GLY A 195 -6.05 -5.00 -4.49
C GLY A 195 -7.24 -5.06 -5.43
N ILE A 196 -7.41 -4.07 -6.31
CA ILE A 196 -8.50 -4.04 -7.30
C ILE A 196 -8.38 -5.21 -8.28
N LEU A 197 -7.18 -5.48 -8.79
CA LEU A 197 -6.94 -6.60 -9.71
C LEU A 197 -7.23 -7.96 -9.05
N ALA A 198 -6.77 -8.16 -7.82
CA ALA A 198 -7.06 -9.36 -7.06
C ALA A 198 -8.56 -9.51 -6.75
N GLY A 199 -9.24 -8.41 -6.38
CA GLY A 199 -10.68 -8.37 -6.14
C GLY A 199 -11.50 -8.68 -7.40
N GLU A 200 -11.03 -8.29 -8.59
CA GLU A 200 -11.62 -8.67 -9.87
C GLU A 200 -11.57 -10.19 -10.08
N GLY A 201 -10.37 -10.78 -9.87
CA GLY A 201 -10.18 -12.22 -9.95
C GLY A 201 -11.05 -12.99 -8.95
N TRP A 202 -11.14 -12.50 -7.72
CA TRP A 202 -11.98 -13.09 -6.68
C TRP A 202 -13.47 -13.05 -7.03
N ALA A 203 -13.97 -11.90 -7.51
CA ALA A 203 -15.36 -11.77 -7.94
C ALA A 203 -15.71 -12.75 -9.09
N ALA A 204 -14.80 -12.92 -10.04
CA ALA A 204 -14.98 -13.85 -11.15
C ALA A 204 -14.97 -15.34 -10.69
N HIS A 205 -14.23 -15.65 -9.63
CA HIS A 205 -14.20 -17.00 -9.03
C HIS A 205 -15.47 -17.29 -8.24
N SER A 206 -15.94 -16.35 -7.44
CA SER A 206 -17.11 -16.50 -6.55
C SER A 206 -18.45 -16.50 -7.31
N ALA A 207 -18.47 -16.11 -8.58
CA ALA A 207 -19.64 -16.11 -9.45
C ALA A 207 -19.87 -17.46 -10.18
N ARG A 208 -18.96 -18.41 -10.02
CA ARG A 208 -19.04 -19.78 -10.57
C ARG A 208 -19.62 -20.76 -9.58
#